data_2e9c76a3fb17fe56a58082f0fde2abbe
#
_entry.id   2e9c76a3fb17fe56a58082f0fde2abbe
#
_cell.length_a   1.000
_cell.length_b   1.000
_cell.length_c   1.000
_cell.angle_alpha   90.00
_cell.angle_beta   90.00
_cell.angle_gamma   90.00
#
_symmetry.space_group_name_H-M   'P 1'
#
loop_
_entity.id
_entity.type
_entity.pdbx_description
1 polymer ?
#
loop_
_entity_poly.entity_id
_entity_poly.type
_entity_poly.pdbx_seq_one_letter_code
_entity_poly.pdbx_strand_id
1 'polypeptide(L)'
;MEKTFKHTEVEARLLKKWEETNSFRAGVHSKKSSSFPFSIVIPPPNVTGNLHMGHAFNNTIQDILVRWHRMRGFDTLWQPGQDHAGIATQMVVERDLEKKEGVSRDEIGREKFLEKIWEWKAQSGGMIIEQLKRL
;
A
#
# COMPACT_ATOMS: atom_id res chain seq x y z
N MET A 1 -5.16 5.84 -35.12
CA MET A 1 -4.78 6.14 -33.74
C MET A 1 -5.78 7.13 -33.19
N GLU A 2 -6.44 6.84 -32.08
CA GLU A 2 -7.30 7.81 -31.40
C GLU A 2 -6.46 9.01 -30.94
N LYS A 3 -7.03 10.22 -31.06
CA LYS A 3 -6.34 11.46 -30.68
C LYS A 3 -6.16 11.65 -29.16
N THR A 4 -6.93 10.90 -28.38
CA THR A 4 -6.94 11.02 -26.91
C THR A 4 -6.55 9.69 -26.27
N PHE A 5 -5.58 9.72 -25.35
CA PHE A 5 -5.17 8.56 -24.58
C PHE A 5 -6.22 8.26 -23.49
N LYS A 6 -6.81 7.08 -23.52
CA LYS A 6 -7.79 6.61 -22.52
C LYS A 6 -7.06 5.81 -21.42
N HIS A 7 -6.55 6.50 -20.42
CA HIS A 7 -5.73 5.90 -19.37
C HIS A 7 -6.45 4.75 -18.64
N THR A 8 -7.74 4.88 -18.33
CA THR A 8 -8.50 3.89 -17.57
C THR A 8 -8.54 2.51 -18.23
N GLU A 9 -8.66 2.45 -19.57
CA GLU A 9 -8.65 1.20 -20.31
C GLU A 9 -7.26 0.54 -20.34
N VAL A 10 -6.22 1.37 -20.40
CA VAL A 10 -4.84 0.92 -20.49
C VAL A 10 -4.33 0.47 -19.14
N GLU A 11 -4.60 1.21 -18.08
CA GLU A 11 -4.15 0.93 -16.72
C GLU A 11 -4.60 -0.44 -16.23
N ALA A 12 -5.89 -0.76 -16.32
CA ALA A 12 -6.43 -2.04 -15.88
C ALA A 12 -5.77 -3.23 -16.61
N ARG A 13 -5.54 -3.10 -17.91
CA ARG A 13 -4.88 -4.13 -18.72
C ARG A 13 -3.40 -4.29 -18.36
N LEU A 14 -2.70 -3.19 -18.14
CA LEU A 14 -1.28 -3.22 -17.76
C LEU A 14 -1.09 -3.78 -16.36
N LEU A 15 -1.91 -3.39 -15.39
CA LEU A 15 -1.85 -3.91 -14.04
C LEU A 15 -1.99 -5.44 -14.04
N LYS A 16 -3.00 -5.95 -14.71
CA LYS A 16 -3.21 -7.40 -14.88
C LYS A 16 -1.98 -8.08 -15.49
N LYS A 17 -1.43 -7.52 -16.57
CA LYS A 17 -0.24 -8.06 -17.23
C LYS A 17 0.97 -8.08 -16.29
N TRP A 18 1.19 -7.04 -15.51
CA TRP A 18 2.30 -6.96 -14.56
C TRP A 18 2.18 -7.98 -13.43
N GLU A 19 0.96 -8.22 -12.94
CA GLU A 19 0.70 -9.26 -11.94
C GLU A 19 0.96 -10.66 -12.52
N GLU A 20 0.41 -10.98 -13.69
CA GLU A 20 0.59 -12.26 -14.37
C GLU A 20 2.06 -12.58 -14.68
N THR A 21 2.85 -11.58 -15.04
CA THR A 21 4.27 -11.73 -15.38
C THR A 21 5.21 -11.55 -14.21
N ASN A 22 4.72 -11.26 -13.01
CA ASN A 22 5.53 -10.92 -11.83
C ASN A 22 6.57 -9.81 -12.13
N SER A 23 6.18 -8.80 -12.92
CA SER A 23 7.09 -7.78 -13.46
C SER A 23 7.84 -6.98 -12.39
N PHE A 24 7.28 -6.88 -11.19
CA PHE A 24 7.86 -6.12 -10.08
C PHE A 24 8.56 -6.97 -9.02
N ARG A 25 8.56 -8.29 -9.20
CA ARG A 25 9.20 -9.19 -8.25
C ARG A 25 10.71 -9.13 -8.38
N ALA A 26 11.40 -8.82 -7.29
CA ALA A 26 12.86 -8.84 -7.23
C ALA A 26 13.40 -10.27 -7.49
N GLY A 27 14.58 -10.35 -8.10
CA GLY A 27 15.25 -11.61 -8.40
C GLY A 27 14.73 -12.37 -9.63
N VAL A 28 13.61 -11.96 -10.23
CA VAL A 28 12.98 -12.72 -11.33
C VAL A 28 13.47 -12.28 -12.71
N HIS A 29 13.66 -11.00 -12.90
CA HIS A 29 13.97 -10.40 -14.22
C HIS A 29 15.37 -9.81 -14.32
N SER A 30 16.18 -9.95 -13.30
CA SER A 30 17.58 -9.55 -13.37
C SER A 30 18.32 -10.45 -14.37
N LYS A 31 18.69 -9.88 -15.51
CA LYS A 31 19.29 -10.62 -16.64
C LYS A 31 20.71 -11.15 -16.39
N LYS A 32 21.30 -10.82 -15.24
CA LYS A 32 22.68 -11.22 -14.92
C LYS A 32 22.77 -11.64 -13.45
N SER A 33 23.51 -12.68 -13.19
CA SER A 33 23.94 -13.06 -11.83
C SER A 33 24.82 -12.00 -11.14
N SER A 34 25.07 -10.89 -11.81
CA SER A 34 25.85 -9.73 -11.36
C SER A 34 25.05 -8.43 -11.38
N SER A 35 23.72 -8.47 -11.41
CA SER A 35 22.92 -7.25 -11.31
C SER A 35 23.05 -6.64 -9.91
N PHE A 36 23.36 -5.33 -9.86
CA PHE A 36 23.44 -4.61 -8.60
C PHE A 36 22.04 -4.51 -7.97
N PRO A 37 21.90 -4.82 -6.69
CA PRO A 37 20.63 -4.64 -6.01
C PRO A 37 20.32 -3.15 -5.79
N PHE A 38 19.05 -2.79 -5.91
CA PHE A 38 18.54 -1.49 -5.54
C PHE A 38 17.22 -1.67 -4.80
N SER A 39 17.13 -1.21 -3.57
CA SER A 39 15.88 -1.32 -2.81
C SER A 39 15.51 0.00 -2.13
N ILE A 40 14.21 0.27 -2.09
CA ILE A 40 13.61 1.35 -1.33
C ILE A 40 12.54 0.74 -0.44
N VAL A 41 12.51 1.15 0.82
CA VAL A 41 11.40 0.85 1.73
C VAL A 41 10.42 2.02 1.70
N ILE A 42 9.16 1.76 1.43
CA ILE A 42 8.11 2.78 1.51
C ILE A 42 7.96 3.21 2.98
N PRO A 43 7.94 4.51 3.30
CA PRO A 43 7.55 4.96 4.63
C PRO A 43 6.18 4.37 4.98
N PRO A 44 6.07 3.53 6.02
CA PRO A 44 4.87 2.74 6.24
C PRO A 44 3.70 3.65 6.67
N PRO A 45 2.62 3.73 5.87
CA PRO A 45 1.46 4.51 6.27
C PRO A 45 0.75 3.87 7.47
N ASN A 46 0.20 4.73 8.33
CA ASN A 46 -0.60 4.29 9.46
C ASN A 46 -1.93 3.68 8.99
N VAL A 47 -2.37 2.59 9.61
CA VAL A 47 -3.67 1.96 9.31
C VAL A 47 -4.86 2.73 9.93
N THR A 48 -4.80 4.05 9.90
CA THR A 48 -5.80 4.96 10.47
C THR A 48 -6.80 5.51 9.46
N GLY A 49 -6.62 5.21 8.18
CA GLY A 49 -7.52 5.68 7.11
C GLY A 49 -6.92 5.49 5.72
N ASN A 50 -7.38 6.31 4.78
CA ASN A 50 -6.96 6.31 3.38
C ASN A 50 -5.64 7.03 3.17
N LEU A 51 -4.94 6.68 2.08
CA LEU A 51 -3.83 7.48 1.59
C LEU A 51 -4.33 8.87 1.15
N HIS A 52 -3.47 9.86 1.27
CA HIS A 52 -3.71 11.24 0.85
C HIS A 52 -2.61 11.72 -0.11
N MET A 53 -2.76 12.92 -0.65
CA MET A 53 -1.83 13.47 -1.65
C MET A 53 -0.37 13.48 -1.22
N GLY A 54 -0.07 13.63 0.07
CA GLY A 54 1.30 13.53 0.59
C GLY A 54 1.90 12.14 0.40
N HIS A 55 1.12 11.09 0.62
CA HIS A 55 1.53 9.72 0.33
C HIS A 55 1.74 9.51 -1.18
N ALA A 56 0.79 9.97 -2.00
CA ALA A 56 0.88 9.85 -3.45
C ALA A 56 2.15 10.53 -3.97
N PHE A 57 2.44 11.76 -3.55
CA PHE A 57 3.63 12.50 -3.95
C PHE A 57 4.93 11.75 -3.57
N ASN A 58 5.05 11.33 -2.32
CA ASN A 58 6.22 10.60 -1.83
C ASN A 58 6.43 9.29 -2.60
N ASN A 59 5.35 8.52 -2.77
CA ASN A 59 5.40 7.23 -3.46
C ASN A 59 5.70 7.39 -4.95
N THR A 60 5.20 8.44 -5.61
CA THR A 60 5.50 8.71 -7.02
C THR A 60 7.00 8.95 -7.24
N ILE A 61 7.65 9.69 -6.35
CA ILE A 61 9.10 9.92 -6.44
C ILE A 61 9.86 8.58 -6.32
N GLN A 62 9.47 7.75 -5.37
CA GLN A 62 10.09 6.44 -5.17
C GLN A 62 9.82 5.50 -6.37
N ASP A 63 8.60 5.50 -6.91
CA ASP A 63 8.23 4.70 -8.08
C ASP A 63 9.07 5.07 -9.31
N ILE A 64 9.28 6.36 -9.56
CA ILE A 64 10.16 6.84 -10.62
C ILE A 64 11.58 6.27 -10.47
N LEU A 65 12.15 6.32 -9.26
CA LEU A 65 13.50 5.81 -9.00
C LEU A 65 13.57 4.30 -9.19
N VAL A 66 12.58 3.56 -8.70
CA VAL A 66 12.50 2.09 -8.83
C VAL A 66 12.36 1.70 -10.30
N ARG A 67 11.47 2.33 -11.05
CA ARG A 67 11.28 2.08 -12.49
C ARG A 67 12.53 2.41 -13.28
N TRP A 68 13.16 3.52 -13.00
CA TRP A 68 14.40 3.93 -13.66
C TRP A 68 15.53 2.93 -13.44
N HIS A 69 15.77 2.48 -12.20
CA HIS A 69 16.77 1.48 -11.89
C HIS A 69 16.46 0.13 -12.55
N ARG A 70 15.18 -0.29 -12.53
CA ARG A 70 14.77 -1.53 -13.21
C ARG A 70 15.02 -1.49 -14.71
N MET A 71 14.72 -0.36 -15.36
CA MET A 71 15.01 -0.17 -16.79
C MET A 71 16.52 -0.21 -17.10
N ARG A 72 17.36 0.17 -16.16
CA ARG A 72 18.83 0.06 -16.27
C ARG A 72 19.36 -1.35 -15.98
N GLY A 73 18.52 -2.30 -15.64
CA GLY A 73 18.88 -3.68 -15.40
C GLY A 73 19.29 -4.02 -13.96
N PHE A 74 19.01 -3.12 -13.00
CA PHE A 74 19.18 -3.43 -11.59
C PHE A 74 18.14 -4.44 -11.11
N ASP A 75 18.51 -5.27 -10.13
CA ASP A 75 17.56 -6.07 -9.37
C ASP A 75 16.90 -5.18 -8.33
N THR A 76 15.64 -4.79 -8.60
CA THR A 76 14.98 -3.75 -7.82
C THR A 76 13.88 -4.32 -6.92
N LEU A 77 13.89 -3.91 -5.66
CA LEU A 77 12.85 -4.17 -4.69
C LEU A 77 12.27 -2.86 -4.16
N TRP A 78 10.99 -2.63 -4.37
CA TRP A 78 10.23 -1.60 -3.67
C TRP A 78 9.38 -2.27 -2.60
N GLN A 79 9.83 -2.17 -1.35
CA GLN A 79 9.24 -2.90 -0.24
C GLN A 79 8.12 -2.08 0.41
N PRO A 80 6.85 -2.48 0.27
CA PRO A 80 5.75 -1.85 1.02
C PRO A 80 5.72 -2.32 2.47
N GLY A 81 5.15 -1.48 3.32
CA GLY A 81 4.88 -1.79 4.72
C GLY A 81 3.70 -0.96 5.23
N GLN A 82 3.25 -1.26 6.42
CA GLN A 82 2.20 -0.52 7.12
C GLN A 82 2.57 -0.41 8.58
N ASP A 83 2.23 0.73 9.20
CA ASP A 83 2.37 0.92 10.63
C ASP A 83 1.01 0.68 11.31
N HIS A 84 1.00 -0.19 12.32
CA HIS A 84 -0.18 -0.41 13.15
C HIS A 84 -0.58 0.84 13.93
N ALA A 85 0.34 1.79 14.15
CA ALA A 85 0.11 3.09 14.79
C ALA A 85 -0.69 2.98 16.09
N GLY A 86 -0.36 1.99 16.90
CA GLY A 86 -1.02 1.53 18.13
C GLY A 86 -2.08 2.47 18.74
N ILE A 87 -1.62 3.55 19.39
CA ILE A 87 -2.51 4.51 20.06
C ILE A 87 -3.47 5.20 19.07
N ALA A 88 -2.97 5.63 17.90
CA ALA A 88 -3.77 6.33 16.91
C ALA A 88 -4.86 5.43 16.34
N THR A 89 -4.56 4.18 16.07
CA THR A 89 -5.55 3.19 15.59
C THR A 89 -6.60 2.90 16.66
N GLN A 90 -6.21 2.76 17.92
CA GLN A 90 -7.17 2.60 19.02
C GLN A 90 -8.11 3.79 19.12
N MET A 91 -7.62 5.03 19.04
CA MET A 91 -8.44 6.23 19.06
C MET A 91 -9.45 6.30 17.90
N VAL A 92 -9.04 5.87 16.71
CA VAL A 92 -9.93 5.84 15.54
C VAL A 92 -11.03 4.79 15.72
N VAL A 93 -10.67 3.59 16.16
CA VAL A 93 -11.63 2.51 16.41
C VAL A 93 -12.59 2.86 17.55
N GLU A 94 -12.12 3.49 18.62
CA GLU A 94 -12.94 3.95 19.72
C GLU A 94 -13.99 4.97 19.27
N ARG A 95 -13.57 5.95 18.47
CA ARG A 95 -14.50 6.95 17.88
C ARG A 95 -15.52 6.34 16.93
N ASP A 96 -15.09 5.34 16.14
CA ASP A 96 -15.98 4.63 15.21
C ASP A 96 -17.02 3.80 15.97
N LEU A 97 -16.59 3.12 17.02
CA LEU A 97 -17.45 2.36 17.93
C LEU A 97 -18.50 3.25 18.62
N GLU A 98 -18.05 4.34 19.21
CA GLU A 98 -18.93 5.32 19.87
C GLU A 98 -19.95 5.90 18.89
N LYS A 99 -19.51 6.24 17.67
CA LYS A 99 -20.38 6.80 16.62
C LYS A 99 -21.41 5.79 16.09
N LYS A 100 -21.04 4.53 15.92
CA LYS A 100 -21.89 3.50 15.30
C LYS A 100 -22.75 2.75 16.30
N GLU A 101 -22.18 2.42 17.44
CA GLU A 101 -22.81 1.55 18.43
C GLU A 101 -23.19 2.29 19.73
N GLY A 102 -22.67 3.52 19.93
CA GLY A 102 -22.97 4.34 21.11
C GLY A 102 -22.35 3.80 22.41
N VAL A 103 -21.32 2.96 22.30
CA VAL A 103 -20.66 2.32 23.45
C VAL A 103 -19.16 2.66 23.49
N SER A 104 -18.63 2.73 24.71
CA SER A 104 -17.20 2.97 24.92
C SER A 104 -16.40 1.66 24.93
N ARG A 105 -15.07 1.77 24.78
CA ARG A 105 -14.18 0.62 24.88
C ARG A 105 -14.23 -0.06 26.25
N ASP A 106 -14.49 0.72 27.32
CA ASP A 106 -14.53 0.20 28.68
C ASP A 106 -15.81 -0.63 28.92
N GLU A 107 -16.93 -0.26 28.26
CA GLU A 107 -18.20 -0.98 28.32
C GLU A 107 -18.13 -2.34 27.59
N ILE A 108 -17.48 -2.40 26.43
CA ILE A 108 -17.37 -3.67 25.69
C ILE A 108 -16.27 -4.59 26.21
N GLY A 109 -15.32 -4.03 26.95
CA GLY A 109 -14.18 -4.74 27.51
C GLY A 109 -13.03 -4.98 26.52
N ARG A 110 -11.86 -5.31 27.09
CA ARG A 110 -10.59 -5.38 26.34
C ARG A 110 -10.62 -6.37 25.17
N GLU A 111 -11.16 -7.55 25.36
CA GLU A 111 -11.12 -8.62 24.36
C GLU A 111 -11.89 -8.21 23.09
N LYS A 112 -13.13 -7.78 23.26
CA LYS A 112 -13.99 -7.33 22.17
C LYS A 112 -13.42 -6.07 21.47
N PHE A 113 -12.82 -5.18 22.25
CA PHE A 113 -12.17 -4.01 21.66
C PHE A 113 -10.97 -4.39 20.80
N LEU A 114 -10.16 -5.37 21.20
CA LEU A 114 -9.07 -5.90 20.38
C LEU A 114 -9.57 -6.55 19.08
N GLU A 115 -10.67 -7.30 19.13
CA GLU A 115 -11.32 -7.84 17.93
C GLU A 115 -11.68 -6.73 16.94
N LYS A 116 -12.32 -5.65 17.41
CA LYS A 116 -12.64 -4.47 16.60
C LYS A 116 -11.41 -3.81 15.99
N ILE A 117 -10.31 -3.73 16.74
CA ILE A 117 -9.03 -3.19 16.23
C ILE A 117 -8.48 -4.07 15.09
N TRP A 118 -8.53 -5.39 15.22
CA TRP A 118 -8.07 -6.32 14.20
C TRP A 118 -8.95 -6.27 12.93
N GLU A 119 -10.26 -6.15 13.09
CA GLU A 119 -11.20 -5.93 11.98
C GLU A 119 -10.87 -4.64 11.23
N TRP A 120 -10.70 -3.54 11.96
CA TRP A 120 -10.29 -2.26 11.40
C TRP A 120 -8.97 -2.35 10.63
N LYS A 121 -7.96 -2.96 11.25
CA LYS A 121 -6.64 -3.17 10.63
C LYS A 121 -6.74 -3.96 9.33
N ALA A 122 -7.58 -4.99 9.29
CA ALA A 122 -7.77 -5.79 8.08
C ALA A 122 -8.41 -4.96 6.96
N GLN A 123 -9.44 -4.16 7.27
CA GLN A 123 -10.13 -3.31 6.30
C GLN A 123 -9.25 -2.17 5.81
N SER A 124 -8.72 -1.36 6.73
CA SER A 124 -7.91 -0.18 6.41
C SER A 124 -6.59 -0.57 5.73
N GLY A 125 -5.93 -1.59 6.23
CA GLY A 125 -4.69 -2.11 5.65
C GLY A 125 -4.89 -2.69 4.24
N GLY A 126 -5.97 -3.42 4.03
CA GLY A 126 -6.34 -3.93 2.71
C GLY A 126 -6.56 -2.80 1.70
N MET A 127 -7.29 -1.77 2.10
CA MET A 127 -7.55 -0.59 1.26
C MET A 127 -6.27 0.16 0.89
N ILE A 128 -5.35 0.36 1.84
CA ILE A 128 -4.05 1.00 1.60
C ILE A 128 -3.24 0.24 0.55
N ILE A 129 -3.19 -1.09 0.64
CA ILE A 129 -2.47 -1.91 -0.34
C ILE A 129 -3.09 -1.78 -1.74
N GLU A 130 -4.41 -1.80 -1.85
CA GLU A 130 -5.07 -1.59 -3.14
C GLU A 130 -4.84 -0.18 -3.71
N GLN A 131 -4.78 0.83 -2.86
CA GLN A 131 -4.41 2.19 -3.28
C GLN A 131 -2.96 2.27 -3.76
N LEU A 132 -2.01 1.63 -3.07
CA LEU A 132 -0.61 1.57 -3.49
C LEU A 132 -0.42 0.86 -4.83
N LYS A 133 -1.20 -0.17 -5.12
CA LYS A 133 -1.13 -0.87 -6.42
C LYS A 133 -1.59 0.01 -7.59
N ARG A 134 -2.37 1.05 -7.33
CA ARG A 134 -2.89 1.95 -8.36
C ARG A 134 -2.00 3.18 -8.60
N LEU A 135 -1.10 3.47 -7.69
CA LEU A 135 -0.10 4.51 -7.84
C LEU A 135 1.09 4.04 -8.68
#